data_700c4c40583147d68bcde2a86e1d0915
#
_entry.id   700c4c40583147d68bcde2a86e1d0915
#
_cell.length_a   1.000
_cell.length_b   1.000
_cell.length_c   1.000
_cell.angle_alpha   90.00
_cell.angle_beta   90.00
_cell.angle_gamma   90.00
#
_symmetry.space_group_name_H-M   'P 1'
#
loop_
_entity.id
_entity.type
_entity.pdbx_description
1 polymer ?
#
loop_
_entity_poly.entity_id
_entity_poly.type
_entity_poly.pdbx_seq_one_letter_code
_entity_poly.pdbx_strand_id
1 'polypeptide(L)'
;MKILIDTNVILDIVQKREPFFTDSYQALRMAVERNMECFISASAATDIFYLLRKSFQSSEKAKETLEQLSQLVTFADVQGMDIHTALSHSMQDFEDAVVDAVANRNNARYILTRNIKDFSGSTVPAITPTDFLKNNTL
;
A
#
# COMPACT_ATOMS: atom_id res chain seq x y z
N MET A 1 13.83 4.02 6.78
CA MET A 1 13.22 3.89 5.43
C MET A 1 11.72 3.80 5.55
N LYS A 2 11.03 4.53 4.70
CA LYS A 2 9.55 4.54 4.65
C LYS A 2 9.08 3.89 3.37
N ILE A 3 8.06 3.06 3.47
CA ILE A 3 7.48 2.35 2.33
C ILE A 3 5.96 2.53 2.36
N LEU A 4 5.40 3.00 1.25
CA LEU A 4 3.95 3.01 1.09
C LEU A 4 3.53 1.68 0.48
N ILE A 5 2.51 1.04 1.05
CA ILE A 5 2.00 -0.24 0.56
C ILE A 5 0.69 0.00 -0.16
N ASP A 6 0.62 -0.44 -1.40
CA ASP A 6 -0.58 -0.30 -2.22
C ASP A 6 -1.66 -1.28 -1.76
N THR A 7 -2.91 -0.94 -2.03
CA THR A 7 -4.09 -1.71 -1.63
C THR A 7 -4.01 -3.17 -2.05
N ASN A 8 -3.55 -3.45 -3.28
CA ASN A 8 -3.51 -4.83 -3.78
C ASN A 8 -2.61 -5.73 -2.93
N VAL A 9 -1.48 -5.21 -2.43
CA VAL A 9 -0.55 -5.98 -1.60
C VAL A 9 -1.20 -6.29 -0.24
N ILE A 10 -1.87 -5.30 0.36
CA ILE A 10 -2.58 -5.51 1.63
C ILE A 10 -3.68 -6.56 1.47
N LEU A 11 -4.46 -6.47 0.40
CA LEU A 11 -5.54 -7.43 0.14
C LEU A 11 -5.00 -8.83 -0.13
N ASP A 12 -3.87 -8.95 -0.82
CA ASP A 12 -3.22 -10.24 -1.03
C ASP A 12 -2.90 -10.93 0.31
N ILE A 13 -2.50 -10.14 1.30
CA ILE A 13 -2.14 -10.65 2.62
C ILE A 13 -3.39 -11.01 3.41
N VAL A 14 -4.32 -10.08 3.57
CA VAL A 14 -5.48 -10.29 4.45
C VAL A 14 -6.50 -11.26 3.89
N GLN A 15 -6.57 -11.38 2.57
CA GLN A 15 -7.46 -12.34 1.89
C GLN A 15 -6.73 -13.60 1.42
N LYS A 16 -5.44 -13.71 1.69
CA LYS A 16 -4.60 -14.85 1.33
C LYS A 16 -4.74 -15.22 -0.15
N ARG A 17 -4.59 -14.23 -1.03
CA ARG A 17 -4.76 -14.41 -2.48
C ARG A 17 -3.54 -15.10 -3.09
N GLU A 18 -3.76 -16.29 -3.64
CA GLU A 18 -2.72 -17.00 -4.38
C GLU A 18 -2.69 -16.52 -5.84
N PRO A 19 -1.52 -16.50 -6.47
CA PRO A 19 -0.18 -16.91 -5.97
C PRO A 19 0.57 -15.77 -5.26
N PHE A 20 -0.05 -14.66 -4.96
CA PHE A 20 0.60 -13.44 -4.51
C PHE A 20 0.86 -13.39 -3.00
N PHE A 21 0.12 -14.19 -2.24
CA PHE A 21 0.13 -14.11 -0.77
C PHE A 21 1.53 -14.26 -0.18
N THR A 22 2.27 -15.26 -0.60
CA THR A 22 3.58 -15.57 0.01
C THR A 22 4.55 -14.41 -0.11
N ASP A 23 4.73 -13.87 -1.31
CA ASP A 23 5.69 -12.77 -1.50
C ASP A 23 5.21 -11.48 -0.84
N SER A 24 3.91 -11.18 -0.92
CA SER A 24 3.35 -9.99 -0.27
C SER A 24 3.50 -10.07 1.24
N TYR A 25 3.20 -11.23 1.83
CA TYR A 25 3.34 -11.45 3.27
C TYR A 25 4.80 -11.35 3.71
N GLN A 26 5.71 -12.01 2.99
CA GLN A 26 7.13 -11.98 3.33
C GLN A 26 7.72 -10.58 3.17
N ALA A 27 7.27 -9.81 2.18
CA ALA A 27 7.75 -8.44 1.99
C ALA A 27 7.35 -7.56 3.17
N LEU A 28 6.10 -7.63 3.61
CA LEU A 28 5.64 -6.86 4.76
C LEU A 28 6.37 -7.30 6.03
N ARG A 29 6.50 -8.61 6.23
CA ARG A 29 7.20 -9.15 7.38
C ARG A 29 8.65 -8.67 7.44
N MET A 30 9.35 -8.73 6.32
CA MET A 30 10.73 -8.26 6.25
C MET A 30 10.83 -6.77 6.57
N ALA A 31 9.94 -5.95 6.02
CA ALA A 31 9.94 -4.52 6.28
C ALA A 31 9.72 -4.23 7.76
N VAL A 32 8.78 -4.91 8.40
CA VAL A 32 8.50 -4.74 9.83
C VAL A 32 9.69 -5.21 10.67
N GLU A 33 10.26 -6.37 10.37
CA GLU A 33 11.41 -6.91 11.11
C GLU A 33 12.64 -6.02 11.01
N ARG A 34 12.78 -5.29 9.91
CA ARG A 34 13.91 -4.36 9.71
C ARG A 34 13.60 -2.94 10.15
N ASN A 35 12.51 -2.75 10.90
CA ASN A 35 12.08 -1.46 11.43
C ASN A 35 11.87 -0.40 10.35
N MET A 36 11.43 -0.82 9.18
CA MET A 36 11.02 0.12 8.15
C MET A 36 9.63 0.64 8.48
N GLU A 37 9.40 1.92 8.27
CA GLU A 37 8.07 2.51 8.45
C GLU A 37 7.19 2.13 7.27
N CYS A 38 6.19 1.30 7.52
CA CYS A 38 5.21 0.91 6.52
C CYS A 38 3.93 1.72 6.72
N PHE A 39 3.39 2.26 5.63
CA PHE A 39 2.15 3.01 5.74
C PHE A 39 1.26 2.80 4.51
N ILE A 40 -0.02 3.05 4.70
CA ILE A 40 -1.01 3.10 3.63
C ILE A 40 -1.70 4.45 3.69
N SER A 41 -2.27 4.90 2.57
CA SER A 41 -3.04 6.14 2.61
C SER A 41 -4.36 5.92 3.35
N ALA A 42 -4.86 6.95 4.02
CA ALA A 42 -6.14 6.88 4.72
C ALA A 42 -7.29 6.52 3.77
N SER A 43 -7.23 6.98 2.52
CA SER A 43 -8.23 6.62 1.51
C SER A 43 -8.19 5.13 1.18
N ALA A 44 -6.98 4.54 1.11
CA ALA A 44 -6.84 3.09 0.88
C ALA A 44 -7.46 2.30 2.03
N ALA A 45 -7.34 2.77 3.26
CA ALA A 45 -7.92 2.10 4.42
C ALA A 45 -9.44 1.95 4.30
N THR A 46 -10.13 2.98 3.82
CA THR A 46 -11.59 2.90 3.62
C THR A 46 -11.97 1.95 2.50
N ASP A 47 -11.19 1.90 1.43
CA ASP A 47 -11.41 0.97 0.34
C ASP A 47 -11.18 -0.48 0.79
N ILE A 48 -10.13 -0.72 1.56
CA ILE A 48 -9.83 -2.03 2.12
C ILE A 48 -10.98 -2.47 3.03
N PHE A 49 -11.45 -1.59 3.91
CA PHE A 49 -12.57 -1.91 4.78
C PHE A 49 -13.80 -2.34 3.98
N TYR A 50 -14.14 -1.58 2.96
CA TYR A 50 -15.31 -1.87 2.13
C TYR A 50 -15.20 -3.24 1.46
N LEU A 51 -14.05 -3.56 0.90
CA LEU A 51 -13.81 -4.85 0.24
C LEU A 51 -13.82 -6.01 1.24
N LEU A 52 -13.24 -5.81 2.43
CA LEU A 52 -13.25 -6.83 3.48
C LEU A 52 -14.66 -7.07 4.00
N ARG A 53 -15.43 -6.00 4.22
CA ARG A 53 -16.82 -6.13 4.66
C ARG A 53 -17.62 -6.96 3.69
N LYS A 54 -17.45 -6.71 2.41
CA LYS A 54 -18.14 -7.45 1.35
C LYS A 54 -17.70 -8.91 1.32
N SER A 55 -16.42 -9.16 1.42
CA SER A 55 -15.84 -10.52 1.39
C SER A 55 -16.26 -11.33 2.62
N PHE A 56 -16.15 -10.76 3.81
CA PHE A 56 -16.48 -11.43 5.07
C PHE A 56 -17.98 -11.43 5.37
N GLN A 57 -18.75 -10.59 4.69
CA GLN A 57 -20.15 -10.34 5.01
C GLN A 57 -20.33 -9.93 6.48
N SER A 58 -19.36 -9.15 6.99
CA SER A 58 -19.32 -8.75 8.39
C SER A 58 -18.51 -7.47 8.55
N SER A 59 -19.15 -6.42 9.02
CA SER A 59 -18.50 -5.16 9.41
C SER A 59 -17.53 -5.38 10.57
N GLU A 60 -17.94 -6.22 11.53
CA GLU A 60 -17.15 -6.50 12.72
C GLU A 60 -15.81 -7.15 12.35
N LYS A 61 -15.83 -8.18 11.51
CA LYS A 61 -14.61 -8.84 11.06
C LYS A 61 -13.72 -7.90 10.25
N ALA A 62 -14.30 -7.04 9.42
CA ALA A 62 -13.54 -6.07 8.66
C ALA A 62 -12.84 -5.08 9.58
N LYS A 63 -13.51 -4.59 10.62
CA LYS A 63 -12.91 -3.69 11.61
C LYS A 63 -11.78 -4.37 12.37
N GLU A 64 -11.98 -5.60 12.80
CA GLU A 64 -10.94 -6.36 13.50
C GLU A 64 -9.69 -6.53 12.64
N THR A 65 -9.88 -6.81 11.35
CA THR A 65 -8.77 -6.97 10.42
C THR A 65 -8.00 -5.67 10.27
N LEU A 66 -8.70 -4.54 10.14
CA LEU A 66 -8.05 -3.23 10.06
C LEU A 66 -7.32 -2.87 11.35
N GLU A 67 -7.87 -3.21 12.51
CA GLU A 67 -7.19 -3.00 13.78
C GLU A 67 -5.89 -3.79 13.88
N GLN A 68 -5.91 -5.05 13.46
CA GLN A 68 -4.70 -5.87 13.40
C GLN A 68 -3.67 -5.26 12.45
N LEU A 69 -4.14 -4.82 11.29
CA LEU A 69 -3.27 -4.17 10.30
C LEU A 69 -2.65 -2.89 10.85
N SER A 70 -3.40 -2.10 11.62
CA SER A 70 -2.92 -0.85 12.19
C SER A 70 -1.77 -1.01 13.16
N GLN A 71 -1.50 -2.23 13.61
CA GLN A 71 -0.35 -2.50 14.48
C GLN A 71 0.93 -2.70 13.66
N LEU A 72 0.80 -2.94 12.37
CA LEU A 72 1.94 -3.18 11.47
C LEU A 72 2.21 -1.99 10.56
N VAL A 73 1.17 -1.26 10.19
CA VAL A 73 1.28 -0.11 9.29
C VAL A 73 0.60 1.10 9.90
N THR A 74 1.05 2.29 9.51
CA THR A 74 0.39 3.53 9.89
C THR A 74 -0.49 4.01 8.75
N PHE A 75 -1.51 4.81 9.09
CA PHE A 75 -2.38 5.41 8.09
C PHE A 75 -1.92 6.85 7.84
N ALA A 76 -1.50 7.13 6.61
CA ALA A 76 -1.07 8.47 6.24
C ALA A 76 -2.27 9.28 5.77
N ASP A 77 -2.36 10.53 6.24
CA ASP A 77 -3.44 11.42 5.81
C ASP A 77 -3.35 11.72 4.31
N VAL A 78 -4.50 11.98 3.71
CA VAL A 78 -4.59 12.52 2.35
C VAL A 78 -5.01 13.96 2.48
N GLN A 79 -4.17 14.87 2.01
CA GLN A 79 -4.40 16.30 2.11
C GLN A 79 -4.95 16.86 0.80
N GLY A 80 -5.64 18.01 0.87
CA GLY A 80 -6.12 18.67 -0.33
C GLY A 80 -5.01 18.90 -1.36
N MET A 81 -3.80 19.21 -0.91
CA MET A 81 -2.66 19.41 -1.80
C MET A 81 -2.31 18.13 -2.57
N ASP A 82 -2.49 16.96 -1.98
CA ASP A 82 -2.25 15.69 -2.68
C ASP A 82 -3.21 15.53 -3.86
N ILE A 83 -4.45 15.97 -3.69
CA ILE A 83 -5.45 15.95 -4.76
C ILE A 83 -5.04 16.90 -5.88
N HIS A 84 -4.62 18.13 -5.55
CA HIS A 84 -4.17 19.10 -6.55
C HIS A 84 -2.94 18.59 -7.30
N THR A 85 -1.98 17.98 -6.59
CA THR A 85 -0.78 17.40 -7.20
C THR A 85 -1.18 16.28 -8.17
N ALA A 86 -2.11 15.42 -7.76
CA ALA A 86 -2.56 14.30 -8.59
C ALA A 86 -3.26 14.80 -9.86
N LEU A 87 -4.08 15.86 -9.75
CA LEU A 87 -4.79 16.42 -10.90
C LEU A 87 -3.85 16.99 -11.97
N SER A 88 -2.68 17.49 -11.57
CA SER A 88 -1.69 18.03 -12.49
C SER A 88 -0.64 17.01 -12.93
N HIS A 89 -0.72 15.78 -12.42
CA HIS A 89 0.25 14.74 -12.72
C HIS A 89 -0.05 14.06 -14.06
N SER A 90 1.00 13.55 -14.71
CA SER A 90 0.89 12.87 -16.00
C SER A 90 0.48 11.41 -15.91
N MET A 91 0.34 10.84 -14.70
CA MET A 91 -0.11 9.46 -14.54
C MET A 91 -1.55 9.29 -15.02
N GLN A 92 -1.84 8.14 -15.64
CA GLN A 92 -3.15 7.89 -16.23
C GLN A 92 -4.25 7.73 -15.19
N ASP A 93 -3.95 7.03 -14.11
CA ASP A 93 -4.95 6.74 -13.08
C ASP A 93 -4.86 7.78 -11.98
N PHE A 94 -5.98 8.45 -11.71
CA PHE A 94 -6.05 9.51 -10.70
C PHE A 94 -5.80 8.97 -9.30
N GLU A 95 -6.38 7.81 -8.96
CA GLU A 95 -6.19 7.23 -7.62
C GLU A 95 -4.74 6.87 -7.37
N ASP A 96 -4.06 6.32 -8.37
CA ASP A 96 -2.63 5.99 -8.27
C ASP A 96 -1.78 7.25 -8.17
N ALA A 97 -2.18 8.32 -8.86
CA ALA A 97 -1.51 9.61 -8.73
C ALA A 97 -1.64 10.20 -7.33
N VAL A 98 -2.79 10.00 -6.67
CA VAL A 98 -2.98 10.41 -5.27
C VAL A 98 -2.07 9.59 -4.35
N VAL A 99 -1.98 8.29 -4.57
CA VAL A 99 -1.06 7.41 -3.82
C VAL A 99 0.37 7.90 -3.95
N ASP A 100 0.81 8.22 -5.15
CA ASP A 100 2.15 8.73 -5.40
C ASP A 100 2.38 10.07 -4.70
N ALA A 101 1.41 10.97 -4.72
CA ALA A 101 1.52 12.25 -4.04
C ALA A 101 1.67 12.08 -2.52
N VAL A 102 0.88 11.18 -1.93
CA VAL A 102 0.98 10.85 -0.50
C VAL A 102 2.34 10.25 -0.19
N ALA A 103 2.81 9.31 -1.02
CA ALA A 103 4.10 8.67 -0.87
C ALA A 103 5.24 9.70 -0.91
N ASN A 104 5.20 10.59 -1.89
CA ASN A 104 6.23 11.61 -2.06
C ASN A 104 6.27 12.59 -0.87
N ARG A 105 5.10 13.05 -0.43
CA ARG A 105 5.00 13.98 0.70
C ARG A 105 5.53 13.35 2.00
N ASN A 106 5.39 12.04 2.14
CA ASN A 106 5.86 11.32 3.33
C ASN A 106 7.30 10.79 3.17
N ASN A 107 7.98 11.14 2.11
CA ASN A 107 9.36 10.71 1.84
C ASN A 107 9.50 9.19 1.75
N ALA A 108 8.51 8.53 1.17
CA ALA A 108 8.59 7.10 0.94
C ALA A 108 9.68 6.79 -0.08
N ARG A 109 10.44 5.74 0.18
CA ARG A 109 11.45 5.27 -0.75
C ARG A 109 10.84 4.48 -1.89
N TYR A 110 9.79 3.71 -1.59
CA TYR A 110 9.12 2.85 -2.57
C TYR A 110 7.62 2.88 -2.37
N ILE A 111 6.91 2.60 -3.45
CA ILE A 111 5.52 2.17 -3.43
C ILE A 111 5.55 0.67 -3.70
N LEU A 112 5.16 -0.13 -2.70
CA LEU A 112 5.11 -1.58 -2.83
C LEU A 112 3.79 -1.96 -3.48
N THR A 113 3.84 -2.48 -4.71
CA THR A 113 2.66 -2.78 -5.50
C THR A 113 2.91 -3.95 -6.44
N ARG A 114 1.85 -4.70 -6.79
CA ARG A 114 1.95 -5.71 -7.84
C ARG A 114 1.89 -5.10 -9.24
N ASN A 115 1.33 -3.91 -9.36
CA ASN A 115 1.01 -3.31 -10.65
C ASN A 115 1.98 -2.16 -10.99
N ILE A 116 3.24 -2.49 -11.25
CA ILE A 116 4.26 -1.48 -11.54
C ILE A 116 3.86 -0.58 -12.71
N LYS A 117 3.18 -1.15 -13.71
CA LYS A 117 2.78 -0.40 -14.90
C LYS A 117 1.85 0.77 -14.56
N ASP A 118 1.00 0.60 -13.55
CA ASP A 118 0.06 1.65 -13.15
C ASP A 118 0.78 2.85 -12.53
N PHE A 119 2.01 2.65 -12.07
CA PHE A 119 2.84 3.70 -11.48
C PHE A 119 3.93 4.20 -12.45
N SER A 120 3.78 3.93 -13.74
CA SER A 120 4.65 4.52 -14.74
C SER A 120 4.53 6.03 -14.69
N GLY A 121 5.66 6.71 -14.52
CA GLY A 121 5.69 8.17 -14.37
C GLY A 121 5.50 8.65 -12.94
N SER A 122 5.41 7.75 -11.93
CA SER A 122 5.33 8.18 -10.54
C SER A 122 6.64 8.85 -10.08
N THR A 123 6.53 9.75 -9.09
CA THR A 123 7.72 10.39 -8.51
C THR A 123 8.45 9.46 -7.54
N VAL A 124 7.71 8.58 -6.87
CA VAL A 124 8.27 7.55 -5.99
C VAL A 124 8.34 6.25 -6.78
N PRO A 125 9.50 5.56 -6.80
CA PRO A 125 9.63 4.32 -7.54
C PRO A 125 8.70 3.23 -7.01
N ALA A 126 8.05 2.51 -7.92
CA ALA A 126 7.25 1.34 -7.57
C ALA A 126 8.11 0.08 -7.62
N ILE A 127 7.85 -0.85 -6.71
CA ILE A 127 8.57 -2.12 -6.63
C ILE A 127 7.59 -3.22 -6.28
N THR A 128 7.75 -4.40 -6.88
CA THR A 128 6.92 -5.56 -6.55
C THR A 128 7.38 -6.20 -5.24
N PRO A 129 6.49 -6.92 -4.54
CA PRO A 129 6.92 -7.69 -3.37
C PRO A 129 8.08 -8.65 -3.69
N THR A 130 8.03 -9.31 -4.83
CA THR A 130 9.09 -10.24 -5.25
C THR A 130 10.43 -9.53 -5.41
N ASP A 131 10.46 -8.39 -6.10
CA ASP A 131 11.69 -7.64 -6.31
C ASP A 131 12.17 -6.97 -5.03
N PHE A 132 11.25 -6.52 -4.18
CA PHE A 132 11.60 -5.98 -2.87
C PHE A 132 12.34 -7.02 -2.04
N LEU A 133 11.86 -8.26 -2.03
CA LEU A 133 12.52 -9.35 -1.31
C LEU A 133 13.91 -9.63 -1.86
N LYS A 134 14.07 -9.67 -3.18
CA LYS A 134 15.37 -9.91 -3.81
C LYS A 134 16.39 -8.82 -3.47
N ASN A 135 15.94 -7.57 -3.46
CA ASN A 135 16.84 -6.43 -3.24
C ASN A 135 17.24 -6.27 -1.77
N ASN A 136 16.52 -6.91 -0.85
CA ASN A 136 16.72 -6.74 0.59
C ASN A 136 17.10 -8.02 1.32
N THR A 137 17.53 -9.06 0.61
CA THR A 137 17.88 -10.36 1.20
C THR A 137 19.29 -10.44 1.76
N LEU A 138 20.00 -9.36 1.85
CA LEU A 138 21.36 -9.36 2.42
C LEU A 138 21.36 -9.17 3.91
#